data_eeed4b46b1b0dd1409492a64390e2465
#
_entry.id   eeed4b46b1b0dd1409492a64390e2465
#
_cell.length_a   1.000
_cell.length_b   1.000
_cell.length_c   1.000
_cell.angle_alpha   90.00
_cell.angle_beta   90.00
_cell.angle_gamma   90.00
#
_symmetry.space_group_name_H-M   'P 1'
#
loop_
_entity.id
_entity.type
_entity.pdbx_description
1 polymer ?
#
loop_
_entity_poly.entity_id
_entity_poly.type
_entity_poly.pdbx_seq_one_letter_code
_entity_poly.pdbx_strand_id
1 'polypeptide(L)'
;MPARTPRTLNMVQIGDDLLREASPAFGPRVEALVVYNSNPAAVAPDSGKVVQGFAREDLFTVVLEHFHTDTADYADFILPATTQLEHWDVHLAYGHTDVMLNRPAIAPVGQARSNAQIFRDLAARMGFADPCFADSDEALCRQAFGNAVDYALLERQGFATLSMPDAPFAEGHFPTPSGRCEFFSARLAARGLDGLPDHLPNHELQGTNARYPLAMISPPARNFLNSTFVNVKSLRTIEGRPLLEMHPDDAAARGIADGSTVRVFNDRGSYECHAEVSTRARPGVVNGLGIWWRKLGLNGTNVNELTSQALTDLGRAPTFYDCLVEVQACEAAAATEVTT
;
A
#
# COMPACT_ATOMS: atom_id res chain seq x y z
N MET A 1 19.13 -19.52 -12.87
CA MET A 1 18.72 -19.09 -11.52
C MET A 1 19.16 -20.14 -10.51
N PRO A 2 19.61 -19.77 -9.31
CA PRO A 2 19.99 -20.74 -8.29
C PRO A 2 18.78 -21.60 -7.93
N ALA A 3 18.99 -22.91 -7.73
CA ALA A 3 17.95 -23.89 -7.41
C ALA A 3 17.36 -23.74 -5.98
N ARG A 4 17.31 -22.51 -5.44
CA ARG A 4 16.75 -22.24 -4.11
C ARG A 4 15.36 -21.65 -4.26
N THR A 5 14.38 -22.27 -3.66
CA THR A 5 13.05 -21.65 -3.49
C THR A 5 13.18 -20.59 -2.41
N PRO A 6 13.00 -19.29 -2.74
CA PRO A 6 13.04 -18.24 -1.74
C PRO A 6 11.84 -18.37 -0.80
N ARG A 7 12.01 -18.05 0.48
CA ARG A 7 10.86 -17.82 1.35
C ARG A 7 10.15 -16.54 0.92
N THR A 8 8.84 -16.53 1.07
CA THR A 8 8.02 -15.33 0.84
C THR A 8 7.50 -14.83 2.17
N LEU A 9 7.76 -13.55 2.48
CA LEU A 9 7.19 -12.85 3.62
C LEU A 9 5.99 -12.04 3.12
N ASN A 10 4.93 -11.95 3.95
CA ASN A 10 3.77 -11.17 3.58
C ASN A 10 4.02 -9.69 3.87
N MET A 11 3.87 -8.83 2.86
CA MET A 11 4.12 -7.38 3.00
C MET A 11 3.26 -6.70 4.08
N VAL A 12 2.09 -7.27 4.41
CA VAL A 12 1.22 -6.76 5.49
C VAL A 12 1.88 -6.89 6.85
N GLN A 13 2.73 -7.91 7.03
CA GLN A 13 3.42 -8.23 8.27
C GLN A 13 4.88 -7.74 8.29
N ILE A 14 5.23 -6.81 7.40
CA ILE A 14 6.61 -6.33 7.26
C ILE A 14 7.18 -5.78 8.58
N GLY A 15 6.36 -5.10 9.38
CA GLY A 15 6.80 -4.58 10.68
C GLY A 15 7.28 -5.69 11.62
N ASP A 16 6.45 -6.72 11.80
CA ASP A 16 6.82 -7.88 12.62
C ASP A 16 8.00 -8.65 12.03
N ASP A 17 8.03 -8.85 10.69
CA ASP A 17 9.06 -9.64 10.03
C ASP A 17 10.43 -8.96 10.04
N LEU A 18 10.50 -7.64 9.99
CA LEU A 18 11.74 -6.89 10.15
C LEU A 18 12.27 -6.95 11.59
N LEU A 19 11.39 -7.03 12.59
CA LEU A 19 11.77 -7.11 14.00
C LEU A 19 12.06 -8.54 14.48
N ARG A 20 11.71 -9.54 13.68
CA ARG A 20 11.78 -10.95 14.05
C ARG A 20 13.21 -11.48 14.00
N GLU A 21 13.60 -12.13 15.10
CA GLU A 21 14.89 -12.83 15.15
C GLU A 21 14.90 -14.12 14.31
N ALA A 22 16.09 -14.59 13.97
CA ALA A 22 16.27 -15.85 13.28
C ALA A 22 15.69 -17.03 14.10
N SER A 23 15.04 -17.94 13.42
CA SER A 23 14.55 -19.18 14.04
C SER A 23 14.40 -20.30 13.00
N PRO A 24 14.32 -21.58 13.41
CA PRO A 24 14.07 -22.67 12.45
C PRO A 24 12.80 -22.51 11.64
N ALA A 25 11.73 -21.91 12.21
CA ALA A 25 10.46 -21.70 11.53
C ALA A 25 10.46 -20.48 10.61
N PHE A 26 11.16 -19.40 11.00
CA PHE A 26 11.23 -18.17 10.22
C PHE A 26 12.38 -18.18 9.20
N GLY A 27 13.48 -18.85 9.53
CA GLY A 27 14.73 -18.78 8.81
C GLY A 27 15.64 -17.65 9.31
N PRO A 28 16.61 -17.20 8.49
CA PRO A 28 17.48 -16.09 8.85
C PRO A 28 16.73 -14.81 9.11
N ARG A 29 17.26 -13.96 9.98
CA ARG A 29 16.80 -12.59 10.16
C ARG A 29 16.90 -11.81 8.83
N VAL A 30 16.03 -10.82 8.64
CA VAL A 30 16.15 -9.91 7.49
C VAL A 30 17.27 -8.91 7.76
N GLU A 31 18.33 -8.94 6.96
CA GLU A 31 19.54 -8.12 7.11
C GLU A 31 19.71 -7.11 5.99
N ALA A 32 19.00 -7.30 4.86
CA ALA A 32 19.00 -6.36 3.76
C ALA A 32 17.61 -6.26 3.11
N LEU A 33 17.24 -5.08 2.69
CA LEU A 33 15.95 -4.80 2.06
C LEU A 33 16.16 -3.88 0.86
N VAL A 34 15.57 -4.26 -0.28
CA VAL A 34 15.46 -3.40 -1.45
C VAL A 34 13.98 -3.04 -1.62
N VAL A 35 13.67 -1.77 -1.49
CA VAL A 35 12.31 -1.23 -1.67
C VAL A 35 12.24 -0.49 -2.99
N TYR A 36 11.29 -0.85 -3.84
CA TYR A 36 11.06 -0.10 -5.07
C TYR A 36 9.55 0.07 -5.32
N ASN A 37 9.17 1.22 -5.88
CA ASN A 37 7.78 1.58 -6.19
C ASN A 37 6.83 1.46 -4.99
N SER A 38 7.31 1.73 -3.77
CA SER A 38 6.52 1.57 -2.55
C SER A 38 7.02 2.48 -1.42
N ASN A 39 6.09 2.90 -0.56
CA ASN A 39 6.37 3.67 0.65
C ASN A 39 5.85 2.95 1.91
N PRO A 40 6.40 1.77 2.26
CA PRO A 40 5.88 0.96 3.36
C PRO A 40 5.87 1.66 4.73
N ALA A 41 6.79 2.58 5.01
CA ALA A 41 6.77 3.35 6.27
C ALA A 41 5.49 4.19 6.45
N ALA A 42 4.83 4.57 5.33
CA ALA A 42 3.55 5.28 5.37
C ALA A 42 2.34 4.36 5.16
N VAL A 43 2.45 3.34 4.29
CA VAL A 43 1.27 2.59 3.81
C VAL A 43 1.07 1.23 4.47
N ALA A 44 2.11 0.64 5.07
CA ALA A 44 1.94 -0.65 5.73
C ALA A 44 1.22 -0.50 7.09
N PRO A 45 0.41 -1.49 7.48
CA PRO A 45 -0.30 -1.44 8.75
C PRO A 45 0.65 -1.58 9.94
N ASP A 46 0.22 -1.12 11.13
CA ASP A 46 1.05 -1.07 12.35
C ASP A 46 2.37 -0.33 12.08
N SER A 47 2.23 0.87 11.49
CA SER A 47 3.37 1.62 10.93
C SER A 47 4.43 1.97 11.98
N GLY A 48 4.08 1.99 13.26
CA GLY A 48 5.03 2.12 14.36
C GLY A 48 6.06 0.99 14.37
N LYS A 49 5.63 -0.27 14.23
CA LYS A 49 6.55 -1.41 14.10
C LYS A 49 7.34 -1.39 12.78
N VAL A 50 6.70 -0.96 11.70
CA VAL A 50 7.38 -0.83 10.41
C VAL A 50 8.56 0.13 10.52
N VAL A 51 8.34 1.29 11.11
CA VAL A 51 9.38 2.30 11.36
C VAL A 51 10.47 1.77 12.28
N GLN A 52 10.10 1.09 13.38
CA GLN A 52 11.07 0.43 14.26
C GLN A 52 11.93 -0.59 13.50
N GLY A 53 11.32 -1.35 12.60
CA GLY A 53 12.03 -2.30 11.75
C GLY A 53 13.02 -1.63 10.78
N PHE A 54 12.59 -0.56 10.11
CA PHE A 54 13.46 0.22 9.22
C PHE A 54 14.57 0.98 9.94
N ALA A 55 14.33 1.42 11.18
CA ALA A 55 15.30 2.15 11.99
C ALA A 55 16.40 1.24 12.62
N ARG A 56 16.38 -0.05 12.34
CA ARG A 56 17.41 -0.96 12.82
C ARG A 56 18.78 -0.64 12.21
N GLU A 57 19.78 -0.43 13.03
CA GLU A 57 21.17 -0.15 12.60
C GLU A 57 21.82 -1.32 11.83
N ASP A 58 21.31 -2.54 12.02
CA ASP A 58 21.80 -3.75 11.36
C ASP A 58 20.98 -4.16 10.13
N LEU A 59 20.08 -3.31 9.65
CA LEU A 59 19.31 -3.51 8.43
C LEU A 59 19.86 -2.63 7.30
N PHE A 60 20.46 -3.24 6.29
CA PHE A 60 20.90 -2.52 5.09
C PHE A 60 19.70 -2.25 4.16
N THR A 61 19.35 -0.98 3.96
CA THR A 61 18.15 -0.59 3.19
C THR A 61 18.52 0.21 1.93
N VAL A 62 18.04 -0.24 0.79
CA VAL A 62 18.14 0.45 -0.50
C VAL A 62 16.74 0.80 -1.00
N VAL A 63 16.50 2.06 -1.33
CA VAL A 63 15.20 2.55 -1.82
C VAL A 63 15.32 3.09 -3.24
N LEU A 64 14.51 2.55 -4.17
CA LEU A 64 14.34 3.03 -5.53
C LEU A 64 13.06 3.83 -5.59
N GLU A 65 13.13 5.15 -5.74
CA GLU A 65 11.96 6.02 -5.63
C GLU A 65 12.12 7.30 -6.45
N HIS A 66 11.00 7.94 -6.78
CA HIS A 66 10.97 9.24 -7.45
C HIS A 66 11.16 10.41 -6.46
N PHE A 67 10.74 10.22 -5.21
CA PHE A 67 10.70 11.26 -4.19
C PHE A 67 11.29 10.78 -2.87
N HIS A 68 11.69 11.71 -2.03
CA HIS A 68 12.12 11.43 -0.66
C HIS A 68 10.90 11.10 0.22
N THR A 69 10.42 9.85 0.13
CA THR A 69 9.29 9.32 0.90
C THR A 69 9.67 9.08 2.37
N ASP A 70 8.69 8.76 3.22
CA ASP A 70 8.97 8.37 4.61
C ASP A 70 9.90 7.14 4.69
N THR A 71 9.76 6.21 3.76
CA THR A 71 10.64 5.03 3.68
C THR A 71 12.07 5.40 3.28
N ALA A 72 12.23 6.39 2.40
CA ALA A 72 13.54 6.87 1.97
C ALA A 72 14.34 7.52 3.12
N ASP A 73 13.66 8.01 4.17
CA ASP A 73 14.33 8.60 5.34
C ASP A 73 15.13 7.55 6.15
N TYR A 74 14.86 6.25 5.95
CA TYR A 74 15.55 5.14 6.62
C TYR A 74 16.53 4.40 5.71
N ALA A 75 16.75 4.89 4.48
CA ALA A 75 17.59 4.20 3.51
C ALA A 75 19.08 4.51 3.69
N ASP A 76 19.94 3.49 3.60
CA ASP A 76 21.38 3.67 3.45
C ASP A 76 21.74 4.21 2.06
N PHE A 77 20.97 3.78 1.05
CA PHE A 77 21.11 4.25 -0.33
C PHE A 77 19.77 4.55 -0.97
N ILE A 78 19.68 5.70 -1.62
CA ILE A 78 18.54 6.08 -2.46
C ILE A 78 18.99 6.09 -3.91
N LEU A 79 18.32 5.30 -4.74
CA LEU A 79 18.56 5.22 -6.18
C LEU A 79 17.39 5.90 -6.90
N PRO A 80 17.60 7.06 -7.55
CA PRO A 80 16.53 7.78 -8.19
C PRO A 80 16.02 7.01 -9.42
N ALA A 81 14.71 6.75 -9.43
CA ALA A 81 14.02 6.07 -10.52
C ALA A 81 13.41 7.06 -11.50
N THR A 82 13.30 6.66 -12.77
CA THR A 82 12.63 7.45 -13.81
C THR A 82 11.11 7.43 -13.66
N THR A 83 10.46 8.51 -14.04
CA THR A 83 9.01 8.59 -14.20
C THR A 83 8.58 8.01 -15.55
N GLN A 84 7.27 7.80 -15.74
CA GLN A 84 6.72 7.30 -17.01
C GLN A 84 7.03 8.19 -18.24
N LEU A 85 7.42 9.45 -18.05
CA LEU A 85 7.86 10.31 -19.14
C LEU A 85 9.26 9.97 -19.67
N GLU A 86 10.03 9.18 -18.92
CA GLU A 86 11.48 9.02 -19.09
C GLU A 86 11.89 7.59 -19.47
N HIS A 87 10.97 6.61 -19.47
CA HIS A 87 11.29 5.21 -19.77
C HIS A 87 10.26 4.52 -20.64
N TRP A 88 10.64 3.38 -21.21
CA TRP A 88 9.74 2.46 -21.89
C TRP A 88 8.96 1.66 -20.87
N ASP A 89 7.64 1.50 -21.09
CA ASP A 89 6.78 0.63 -20.30
C ASP A 89 5.56 0.19 -21.12
N VAL A 90 4.79 -0.74 -20.57
CA VAL A 90 3.49 -1.15 -21.10
C VAL A 90 2.46 -1.10 -19.97
N HIS A 91 1.26 -0.63 -20.30
CA HIS A 91 0.20 -0.43 -19.32
C HIS A 91 -1.04 -1.23 -19.67
N LEU A 92 -1.65 -1.81 -18.62
CA LEU A 92 -2.98 -2.41 -18.61
C LEU A 92 -3.87 -1.61 -17.67
N ALA A 93 -5.17 -1.65 -17.89
CA ALA A 93 -6.16 -1.08 -16.99
C ALA A 93 -7.24 -2.10 -16.61
N TYR A 94 -7.91 -1.88 -15.48
CA TYR A 94 -9.02 -2.75 -15.07
C TYR A 94 -10.33 -2.47 -15.84
N GLY A 95 -10.49 -1.29 -16.41
CA GLY A 95 -11.75 -0.85 -17.02
C GLY A 95 -11.91 -1.17 -18.50
N HIS A 96 -10.86 -1.68 -19.15
CA HIS A 96 -10.85 -2.02 -20.59
C HIS A 96 -9.77 -3.06 -20.91
N THR A 97 -9.81 -3.59 -22.12
CA THR A 97 -8.87 -4.60 -22.62
C THR A 97 -7.73 -4.02 -23.47
N ASP A 98 -7.61 -2.70 -23.52
CA ASP A 98 -6.53 -2.06 -24.28
C ASP A 98 -5.22 -2.13 -23.51
N VAL A 99 -4.18 -2.48 -24.23
CA VAL A 99 -2.77 -2.41 -23.82
C VAL A 99 -2.17 -1.15 -24.42
N MET A 100 -1.46 -0.38 -23.63
CA MET A 100 -0.82 0.86 -24.09
C MET A 100 0.69 0.73 -24.03
N LEU A 101 1.38 1.26 -25.06
CA LEU A 101 2.83 1.38 -25.07
C LEU A 101 3.22 2.78 -24.58
N ASN A 102 3.97 2.81 -23.51
CA ASN A 102 4.61 4.03 -23.03
C ASN A 102 6.01 4.15 -23.63
N ARG A 103 6.28 5.27 -24.30
CA ARG A 103 7.60 5.61 -24.83
C ARG A 103 8.16 6.80 -24.06
N PRO A 104 9.47 6.85 -23.83
CA PRO A 104 10.07 8.02 -23.20
C PRO A 104 9.81 9.27 -24.06
N ALA A 105 9.23 10.28 -23.47
CA ALA A 105 8.99 11.59 -24.08
C ALA A 105 10.16 12.55 -23.83
N ILE A 106 10.93 12.33 -22.78
CA ILE A 106 12.10 13.11 -22.40
C ILE A 106 13.24 12.17 -21.99
N ALA A 107 14.46 12.69 -21.98
CA ALA A 107 15.60 12.00 -21.39
C ALA A 107 15.46 11.93 -19.86
N PRO A 108 16.03 10.92 -19.19
CA PRO A 108 16.07 10.83 -17.74
C PRO A 108 16.62 12.11 -17.09
N VAL A 109 15.95 12.58 -16.05
CA VAL A 109 16.34 13.81 -15.34
C VAL A 109 17.42 13.48 -14.31
N GLY A 110 18.50 14.26 -14.31
CA GLY A 110 19.58 14.13 -13.34
C GLY A 110 20.27 12.76 -13.37
N GLN A 111 20.23 12.04 -12.27
CA GLN A 111 20.82 10.69 -12.15
C GLN A 111 19.79 9.56 -12.21
N ALA A 112 18.53 9.88 -12.52
CA ALA A 112 17.46 8.88 -12.58
C ALA A 112 17.74 7.81 -13.66
N ARG A 113 17.42 6.56 -13.32
CA ARG A 113 17.49 5.41 -14.24
C ARG A 113 16.20 4.60 -14.13
N SER A 114 15.82 3.92 -15.21
CA SER A 114 14.69 2.98 -15.11
C SER A 114 15.00 1.88 -14.09
N ASN A 115 13.99 1.39 -13.40
CA ASN A 115 14.17 0.28 -12.45
C ASN A 115 14.81 -0.94 -13.13
N ALA A 116 14.43 -1.23 -14.39
CA ALA A 116 15.03 -2.30 -15.16
C ALA A 116 16.54 -2.07 -15.38
N GLN A 117 16.98 -0.83 -15.66
CA GLN A 117 18.41 -0.50 -15.79
C GLN A 117 19.12 -0.63 -14.44
N ILE A 118 18.52 -0.20 -13.33
CA ILE A 118 19.10 -0.35 -12.00
C ILE A 118 19.34 -1.85 -11.67
N PHE A 119 18.33 -2.70 -11.96
CA PHE A 119 18.47 -4.14 -11.73
C PHE A 119 19.49 -4.81 -12.66
N ARG A 120 19.62 -4.37 -13.92
CA ARG A 120 20.69 -4.84 -14.82
C ARG A 120 22.09 -4.49 -14.28
N ASP A 121 22.24 -3.24 -13.85
CA ASP A 121 23.52 -2.76 -13.27
C ASP A 121 23.86 -3.52 -11.98
N LEU A 122 22.86 -3.83 -11.16
CA LEU A 122 23.06 -4.64 -9.94
C LEU A 122 23.42 -6.07 -10.29
N ALA A 123 22.72 -6.70 -11.22
CA ALA A 123 22.98 -8.05 -11.69
C ALA A 123 24.42 -8.20 -12.22
N ALA A 124 24.87 -7.25 -13.03
CA ALA A 124 26.24 -7.22 -13.55
C ALA A 124 27.30 -7.17 -12.42
N ARG A 125 27.07 -6.34 -11.39
CA ARG A 125 27.95 -6.24 -10.21
C ARG A 125 27.95 -7.49 -9.34
N MET A 126 26.83 -8.21 -9.31
CA MET A 126 26.69 -9.50 -8.61
C MET A 126 27.23 -10.69 -9.43
N GLY A 127 27.69 -10.47 -10.65
CA GLY A 127 28.20 -11.51 -11.54
C GLY A 127 27.12 -12.40 -12.17
N PHE A 128 25.87 -11.94 -12.24
CA PHE A 128 24.80 -12.66 -12.93
C PHE A 128 24.94 -12.45 -14.44
N ALA A 129 25.03 -13.55 -15.19
CA ALA A 129 25.28 -13.56 -16.63
C ALA A 129 24.09 -14.14 -17.43
N ASP A 130 22.92 -14.27 -16.82
CA ASP A 130 21.74 -14.79 -17.52
C ASP A 130 21.33 -13.82 -18.66
N PRO A 131 20.97 -14.34 -19.84
CA PRO A 131 20.67 -13.51 -21.03
C PRO A 131 19.60 -12.42 -20.81
N CYS A 132 18.63 -12.65 -19.93
CA CYS A 132 17.58 -11.69 -19.61
C CYS A 132 18.11 -10.36 -19.05
N PHE A 133 19.30 -10.33 -18.47
CA PHE A 133 19.93 -9.09 -18.01
C PHE A 133 20.58 -8.27 -19.12
N ALA A 134 20.60 -8.77 -20.36
CA ALA A 134 21.06 -8.03 -21.52
C ALA A 134 19.92 -7.31 -22.30
N ASP A 135 18.65 -7.63 -21.99
CA ASP A 135 17.49 -7.06 -22.65
C ASP A 135 17.34 -5.57 -22.33
N SER A 136 17.10 -4.75 -23.36
CA SER A 136 16.75 -3.34 -23.19
C SER A 136 15.32 -3.17 -22.65
N ASP A 137 15.00 -1.99 -22.13
CA ASP A 137 13.63 -1.68 -21.65
C ASP A 137 12.60 -1.86 -22.77
N GLU A 138 12.93 -1.46 -24.03
CA GLU A 138 12.10 -1.70 -25.21
C GLU A 138 11.92 -3.21 -25.49
N ALA A 139 13.01 -3.99 -25.39
CA ALA A 139 12.94 -5.44 -25.58
C ALA A 139 12.03 -6.12 -24.55
N LEU A 140 12.07 -5.67 -23.30
CA LEU A 140 11.15 -6.13 -22.24
C LEU A 140 9.69 -5.81 -22.58
N CYS A 141 9.40 -4.60 -23.06
CA CYS A 141 8.05 -4.22 -23.52
C CYS A 141 7.57 -5.13 -24.65
N ARG A 142 8.45 -5.45 -25.62
CA ARG A 142 8.16 -6.34 -26.75
C ARG A 142 7.84 -7.76 -26.32
N GLN A 143 8.46 -8.23 -25.24
CA GLN A 143 8.27 -9.58 -24.70
C GLN A 143 7.06 -9.69 -23.77
N ALA A 144 6.60 -8.60 -23.16
CA ALA A 144 5.63 -8.59 -22.05
C ALA A 144 4.32 -9.32 -22.36
N PHE A 145 3.84 -9.25 -23.60
CA PHE A 145 2.58 -9.86 -24.00
C PHE A 145 2.76 -11.08 -24.95
N GLY A 146 3.99 -11.42 -25.31
CA GLY A 146 4.26 -12.51 -26.23
C GLY A 146 3.45 -12.38 -27.51
N ASN A 147 2.68 -13.42 -27.86
CA ASN A 147 1.82 -13.44 -29.04
C ASN A 147 0.40 -12.90 -28.78
N ALA A 148 0.08 -12.47 -27.56
CA ALA A 148 -1.26 -11.97 -27.23
C ALA A 148 -1.52 -10.56 -27.81
N VAL A 149 -0.46 -9.84 -28.20
CA VAL A 149 -0.53 -8.51 -28.79
C VAL A 149 0.38 -8.44 -30.01
N ASP A 150 -0.13 -7.91 -31.14
CA ASP A 150 0.72 -7.50 -32.26
C ASP A 150 1.53 -6.27 -31.86
N TYR A 151 2.80 -6.46 -31.54
CA TYR A 151 3.67 -5.38 -31.10
C TYR A 151 3.87 -4.32 -32.19
N ALA A 152 3.87 -4.70 -33.48
CA ALA A 152 3.99 -3.73 -34.56
C ALA A 152 2.76 -2.82 -34.65
N LEU A 153 1.57 -3.34 -34.34
CA LEU A 153 0.36 -2.55 -34.21
C LEU A 153 0.45 -1.61 -33.01
N LEU A 154 0.83 -2.16 -31.84
CA LEU A 154 1.03 -1.40 -30.62
C LEU A 154 2.03 -0.25 -30.82
N GLU A 155 3.12 -0.53 -31.53
CA GLU A 155 4.15 0.46 -31.84
C GLU A 155 3.66 1.59 -32.76
N ARG A 156 2.83 1.27 -33.76
CA ARG A 156 2.28 2.27 -34.70
C ARG A 156 1.18 3.13 -34.09
N GLN A 157 0.29 2.52 -33.29
CA GLN A 157 -0.92 3.18 -32.78
C GLN A 157 -0.77 3.67 -31.34
N GLY A 158 0.22 3.19 -30.59
CA GLY A 158 0.37 3.47 -29.18
C GLY A 158 -0.49 2.58 -28.28
N PHE A 159 -1.44 1.85 -28.84
CA PHE A 159 -2.29 0.88 -28.12
C PHE A 159 -2.70 -0.29 -29.01
N ALA A 160 -3.10 -1.39 -28.38
CA ALA A 160 -3.73 -2.54 -29.02
C ALA A 160 -4.75 -3.16 -28.07
N THR A 161 -5.85 -3.66 -28.60
CA THR A 161 -6.91 -4.30 -27.79
C THR A 161 -6.63 -5.80 -27.68
N LEU A 162 -6.62 -6.35 -26.48
CA LEU A 162 -6.56 -7.79 -26.26
C LEU A 162 -7.82 -8.46 -26.80
N SER A 163 -7.64 -9.55 -27.53
CA SER A 163 -8.77 -10.34 -28.01
C SER A 163 -9.42 -11.06 -26.83
N MET A 164 -10.66 -10.75 -26.58
CA MET A 164 -11.49 -11.38 -25.55
C MET A 164 -12.78 -11.88 -26.20
N PRO A 165 -13.34 -13.02 -25.74
CA PRO A 165 -14.65 -13.43 -26.20
C PRO A 165 -15.72 -12.39 -25.80
N ASP A 166 -16.68 -12.10 -26.66
CA ASP A 166 -17.78 -11.17 -26.37
C ASP A 166 -18.59 -11.59 -25.14
N ALA A 167 -18.75 -12.89 -24.95
CA ALA A 167 -19.43 -13.46 -23.79
C ALA A 167 -18.57 -14.60 -23.21
N PRO A 168 -17.66 -14.29 -22.27
CA PRO A 168 -16.87 -15.32 -21.60
C PRO A 168 -17.76 -16.38 -20.95
N PHE A 169 -17.42 -17.66 -21.16
CA PHE A 169 -18.15 -18.80 -20.58
C PHE A 169 -19.62 -18.98 -21.07
N ALA A 170 -20.06 -18.33 -22.16
CA ALA A 170 -21.40 -18.52 -22.73
C ALA A 170 -21.70 -19.98 -23.06
N GLU A 171 -20.68 -20.72 -23.54
CA GLU A 171 -20.75 -22.14 -23.86
C GLU A 171 -20.42 -23.05 -22.66
N GLY A 172 -20.30 -22.49 -21.45
CA GLY A 172 -19.79 -23.21 -20.28
C GLY A 172 -18.26 -23.21 -20.22
N HIS A 173 -17.64 -24.35 -19.97
CA HIS A 173 -16.17 -24.49 -19.88
C HIS A 173 -15.53 -23.64 -18.78
N PHE A 174 -16.21 -23.54 -17.65
CA PHE A 174 -15.62 -22.90 -16.47
C PHE A 174 -14.38 -23.66 -15.99
N PRO A 175 -13.34 -23.00 -15.49
CA PRO A 175 -12.14 -23.63 -14.96
C PRO A 175 -12.39 -24.26 -13.56
N THR A 176 -13.41 -25.09 -13.46
CA THR A 176 -13.86 -25.81 -12.27
C THR A 176 -13.87 -27.31 -12.53
N PRO A 177 -13.84 -28.18 -11.51
CA PRO A 177 -13.90 -29.62 -11.68
C PRO A 177 -15.09 -30.12 -12.49
N SER A 178 -16.26 -29.47 -12.37
CA SER A 178 -17.47 -29.81 -13.11
C SER A 178 -17.55 -29.22 -14.52
N GLY A 179 -16.67 -28.26 -14.85
CA GLY A 179 -16.77 -27.45 -16.06
C GLY A 179 -17.94 -26.46 -16.06
N ARG A 180 -18.62 -26.28 -14.92
CA ARG A 180 -19.77 -25.39 -14.72
C ARG A 180 -19.47 -24.33 -13.69
N CYS A 181 -20.26 -23.28 -13.62
CA CYS A 181 -20.25 -22.35 -12.52
C CYS A 181 -20.64 -23.10 -11.22
N GLU A 182 -19.70 -23.22 -10.30
CA GLU A 182 -19.92 -23.89 -9.01
C GLU A 182 -20.16 -22.84 -7.93
N PHE A 183 -21.36 -22.85 -7.32
CA PHE A 183 -21.69 -21.98 -6.18
C PHE A 183 -21.02 -22.47 -4.89
N PHE A 184 -20.90 -23.78 -4.71
CA PHE A 184 -20.17 -24.37 -3.60
C PHE A 184 -18.77 -24.77 -4.03
N SER A 185 -17.78 -24.27 -3.32
CA SER A 185 -16.36 -24.59 -3.57
C SER A 185 -15.88 -25.73 -2.67
N ALA A 186 -15.87 -26.93 -3.21
CA ALA A 186 -15.29 -28.08 -2.51
C ALA A 186 -13.80 -27.87 -2.16
N ARG A 187 -13.07 -27.07 -2.96
CA ARG A 187 -11.67 -26.73 -2.72
C ARG A 187 -11.49 -25.84 -1.48
N LEU A 188 -12.40 -24.91 -1.22
CA LEU A 188 -12.38 -24.10 -0.01
C LEU A 188 -12.77 -24.93 1.21
N ALA A 189 -13.82 -25.72 1.10
CA ALA A 189 -14.24 -26.65 2.16
C ALA A 189 -13.12 -27.61 2.57
N ALA A 190 -12.38 -28.15 1.62
CA ALA A 190 -11.23 -29.02 1.89
C ALA A 190 -10.07 -28.29 2.61
N ARG A 191 -10.04 -26.95 2.60
CA ARG A 191 -9.07 -26.12 3.32
C ARG A 191 -9.59 -25.65 4.69
N GLY A 192 -10.75 -26.11 5.12
CA GLY A 192 -11.40 -25.72 6.37
C GLY A 192 -12.06 -24.34 6.33
N LEU A 193 -12.27 -23.80 5.12
CA LEU A 193 -13.01 -22.57 4.88
C LEU A 193 -14.45 -22.90 4.47
N ASP A 194 -15.37 -21.94 4.60
CA ASP A 194 -16.72 -22.15 4.10
C ASP A 194 -16.70 -22.34 2.58
N GLY A 195 -17.41 -23.34 2.11
CA GLY A 195 -17.54 -23.61 0.68
C GLY A 195 -18.49 -22.65 -0.04
N LEU A 196 -19.32 -21.94 0.70
CA LEU A 196 -20.19 -20.85 0.23
C LEU A 196 -19.68 -19.54 0.80
N PRO A 197 -19.64 -18.46 0.01
CA PRO A 197 -19.34 -17.14 0.56
C PRO A 197 -20.40 -16.74 1.59
N ASP A 198 -19.98 -16.43 2.81
CA ASP A 198 -20.84 -15.95 3.87
C ASP A 198 -20.15 -14.81 4.62
N HIS A 199 -20.93 -14.04 5.39
CA HIS A 199 -20.41 -12.98 6.24
C HIS A 199 -19.70 -13.58 7.46
N LEU A 200 -18.42 -13.23 7.60
CA LEU A 200 -17.67 -13.47 8.83
C LEU A 200 -17.56 -12.17 9.61
N PRO A 201 -17.82 -12.17 10.93
CA PRO A 201 -17.59 -10.99 11.75
C PRO A 201 -16.14 -10.50 11.62
N ASN A 202 -15.99 -9.18 11.53
CA ASN A 202 -14.69 -8.52 11.61
C ASN A 202 -13.91 -9.01 12.82
N HIS A 203 -12.64 -9.32 12.66
CA HIS A 203 -11.81 -9.94 13.71
C HIS A 203 -11.67 -9.07 14.98
N GLU A 204 -11.71 -7.74 14.86
CA GLU A 204 -11.67 -6.81 16.00
C GLU A 204 -13.04 -6.63 16.67
N LEU A 205 -14.15 -6.84 15.94
CA LEU A 205 -15.50 -6.78 16.46
C LEU A 205 -15.97 -8.06 17.18
N GLN A 206 -15.16 -9.11 17.16
CA GLN A 206 -15.45 -10.35 17.88
C GLN A 206 -15.28 -10.14 19.39
N GLY A 207 -16.33 -9.65 20.01
CA GLY A 207 -16.38 -9.32 21.43
C GLY A 207 -16.76 -7.86 21.66
N THR A 208 -17.14 -7.55 22.89
CA THR A 208 -17.39 -6.17 23.30
C THR A 208 -16.08 -5.52 23.70
N ASN A 209 -15.50 -4.71 22.83
CA ASN A 209 -14.34 -3.90 23.20
C ASN A 209 -14.81 -2.54 23.72
N ALA A 210 -15.15 -2.50 25.02
CA ALA A 210 -15.58 -1.26 25.67
C ALA A 210 -14.48 -0.17 25.71
N ARG A 211 -13.20 -0.55 25.49
CA ARG A 211 -12.06 0.37 25.52
C ARG A 211 -11.92 1.14 24.19
N TYR A 212 -12.28 0.51 23.08
CA TYR A 212 -12.19 1.09 21.74
C TYR A 212 -13.55 0.95 21.03
N PRO A 213 -14.51 1.81 21.36
CA PRO A 213 -15.90 1.62 20.93
C PRO A 213 -16.21 2.13 19.51
N LEU A 214 -15.27 2.83 18.86
CA LEU A 214 -15.48 3.38 17.53
C LEU A 214 -14.82 2.50 16.47
N ALA A 215 -15.59 2.11 15.46
CA ALA A 215 -15.04 1.47 14.27
C ALA A 215 -14.41 2.53 13.35
N MET A 216 -13.13 2.38 13.04
CA MET A 216 -12.43 3.29 12.13
C MET A 216 -12.28 2.64 10.76
N ILE A 217 -12.67 3.38 9.72
CA ILE A 217 -12.28 3.11 8.34
C ILE A 217 -11.31 4.20 7.86
N SER A 218 -10.37 3.83 7.03
CA SER A 218 -9.30 4.72 6.57
C SER A 218 -9.29 4.86 5.03
N PRO A 219 -10.36 5.42 4.43
CA PRO A 219 -10.40 5.61 2.99
C PRO A 219 -9.34 6.63 2.56
N PRO A 220 -8.84 6.55 1.30
CA PRO A 220 -7.99 7.59 0.75
C PRO A 220 -8.65 8.96 0.82
N ALA A 221 -7.89 10.00 1.15
CA ALA A 221 -8.31 11.37 0.97
C ALA A 221 -8.54 11.64 -0.52
N ARG A 222 -9.45 12.55 -0.85
CA ARG A 222 -9.98 12.71 -2.21
C ARG A 222 -8.92 12.98 -3.29
N ASN A 223 -7.89 13.73 -2.94
CA ASN A 223 -6.86 14.15 -3.90
C ASN A 223 -5.57 13.33 -3.76
N PHE A 224 -5.58 12.26 -2.97
CA PHE A 224 -4.46 11.35 -2.82
C PHE A 224 -4.82 9.96 -3.36
N LEU A 225 -3.82 9.24 -3.86
CA LEU A 225 -3.92 7.83 -4.23
C LEU A 225 -2.99 7.06 -3.28
N ASN A 226 -3.54 6.58 -2.16
CA ASN A 226 -2.74 6.10 -1.04
C ASN A 226 -1.67 7.14 -0.62
N SER A 227 -0.39 6.81 -0.62
CA SER A 227 0.69 7.76 -0.36
C SER A 227 1.16 8.56 -1.59
N THR A 228 0.59 8.30 -2.76
CA THR A 228 0.91 9.02 -4.00
C THR A 228 0.17 10.37 -4.02
N PHE A 229 0.82 11.39 -4.51
CA PHE A 229 0.35 12.79 -4.62
C PHE A 229 0.36 13.59 -3.31
N VAL A 230 0.59 12.99 -2.17
CA VAL A 230 0.69 13.70 -0.88
C VAL A 230 1.81 14.74 -0.90
N ASN A 231 2.91 14.47 -1.62
CA ASN A 231 4.02 15.39 -1.83
C ASN A 231 3.71 16.53 -2.82
N VAL A 232 2.65 16.43 -3.61
CA VAL A 232 2.25 17.47 -4.57
C VAL A 232 1.58 18.63 -3.84
N LYS A 233 2.27 19.76 -3.74
CA LYS A 233 1.85 20.92 -2.92
C LYS A 233 0.46 21.42 -3.27
N SER A 234 0.09 21.50 -4.56
CA SER A 234 -1.24 21.96 -4.98
C SER A 234 -2.35 21.04 -4.50
N LEU A 235 -2.18 19.72 -4.61
CA LEU A 235 -3.17 18.74 -4.14
C LEU A 235 -3.26 18.73 -2.61
N ARG A 236 -2.11 18.77 -1.93
CA ARG A 236 -2.07 18.89 -0.47
C ARG A 236 -2.73 20.16 0.04
N THR A 237 -2.60 21.29 -0.69
CA THR A 237 -3.27 22.54 -0.34
C THR A 237 -4.80 22.42 -0.46
N ILE A 238 -5.29 21.67 -1.43
CA ILE A 238 -6.74 21.38 -1.58
C ILE A 238 -7.24 20.49 -0.44
N GLU A 239 -6.49 19.44 -0.07
CA GLU A 239 -6.84 18.57 1.07
C GLU A 239 -6.77 19.32 2.41
N GLY A 240 -5.87 20.30 2.52
CA GLY A 240 -5.73 21.15 3.70
C GLY A 240 -4.92 20.46 4.80
N ARG A 241 -5.52 19.55 5.54
CA ARG A 241 -4.94 18.93 6.74
C ARG A 241 -5.45 17.51 6.99
N PRO A 242 -4.76 16.70 7.78
CA PRO A 242 -5.28 15.38 8.19
C PRO A 242 -6.60 15.53 8.95
N LEU A 243 -7.63 14.81 8.52
CA LEU A 243 -8.98 14.88 9.07
C LEU A 243 -9.46 13.53 9.62
N LEU A 244 -10.26 13.60 10.66
CA LEU A 244 -11.10 12.52 11.17
C LEU A 244 -12.56 12.98 11.10
N GLU A 245 -13.34 12.40 10.20
CA GLU A 245 -14.77 12.62 10.19
C GLU A 245 -15.45 11.81 11.31
N MET A 246 -16.28 12.45 12.12
CA MET A 246 -17.01 11.80 13.20
C MET A 246 -18.41 12.35 13.38
N HIS A 247 -19.32 11.50 13.86
CA HIS A 247 -20.70 11.89 14.07
C HIS A 247 -20.84 12.89 15.24
N PRO A 248 -21.78 13.87 15.18
CA PRO A 248 -21.98 14.83 16.26
C PRO A 248 -22.23 14.21 17.63
N ASP A 249 -22.97 13.09 17.72
CA ASP A 249 -23.23 12.41 18.99
C ASP A 249 -21.96 11.82 19.61
N ASP A 250 -21.08 11.23 18.76
CA ASP A 250 -19.80 10.67 19.19
C ASP A 250 -18.82 11.75 19.64
N ALA A 251 -18.84 12.91 18.93
CA ALA A 251 -18.04 14.08 19.29
C ALA A 251 -18.52 14.69 20.62
N ALA A 252 -19.84 14.89 20.78
CA ALA A 252 -20.42 15.43 22.01
C ALA A 252 -20.13 14.56 23.23
N ALA A 253 -20.25 13.22 23.10
CA ALA A 253 -19.93 12.27 24.17
C ALA A 253 -18.47 12.35 24.67
N ARG A 254 -17.57 12.93 23.85
CA ARG A 254 -16.12 13.08 24.13
C ARG A 254 -15.71 14.53 24.35
N GLY A 255 -16.63 15.48 24.31
CA GLY A 255 -16.33 16.91 24.44
C GLY A 255 -15.48 17.46 23.27
N ILE A 256 -15.58 16.85 22.08
CA ILE A 256 -14.81 17.23 20.90
C ILE A 256 -15.60 18.26 20.09
N ALA A 257 -15.02 19.40 19.83
CA ALA A 257 -15.57 20.43 18.96
C ALA A 257 -15.08 20.24 17.50
N ASP A 258 -15.89 20.69 16.55
CA ASP A 258 -15.48 20.72 15.14
C ASP A 258 -14.20 21.51 14.93
N GLY A 259 -13.28 20.97 14.13
CA GLY A 259 -11.99 21.58 13.84
C GLY A 259 -10.91 21.42 14.93
N SER A 260 -11.26 20.89 16.12
CA SER A 260 -10.27 20.70 17.19
C SER A 260 -9.25 19.61 16.84
N THR A 261 -8.05 19.71 17.39
CA THR A 261 -7.04 18.64 17.29
C THR A 261 -7.45 17.48 18.18
N VAL A 262 -7.41 16.29 17.63
CA VAL A 262 -7.76 15.06 18.34
C VAL A 262 -6.63 14.04 18.20
N ARG A 263 -6.47 13.23 19.23
CA ARG A 263 -5.68 12.00 19.23
C ARG A 263 -6.60 10.81 19.01
N VAL A 264 -6.33 10.03 18.00
CA VAL A 264 -6.98 8.74 17.72
C VAL A 264 -6.03 7.65 18.13
N PHE A 265 -6.49 6.64 18.89
CA PHE A 265 -5.59 5.63 19.46
C PHE A 265 -6.24 4.28 19.68
N ASN A 266 -5.41 3.26 19.74
CA ASN A 266 -5.71 1.91 20.24
C ASN A 266 -4.43 1.27 20.83
N ASP A 267 -4.43 -0.06 21.06
CA ASP A 267 -3.25 -0.74 21.64
C ASP A 267 -2.01 -0.76 20.74
N ARG A 268 -2.16 -0.51 19.43
CA ARG A 268 -1.03 -0.46 18.48
C ARG A 268 -0.30 0.88 18.53
N GLY A 269 -1.02 1.97 18.65
CA GLY A 269 -0.40 3.30 18.64
C GLY A 269 -1.41 4.44 18.67
N SER A 270 -0.98 5.59 18.17
CA SER A 270 -1.85 6.77 18.04
C SER A 270 -1.36 7.69 16.92
N TYR A 271 -2.30 8.45 16.34
CA TYR A 271 -1.98 9.58 15.48
C TYR A 271 -2.85 10.78 15.83
N GLU A 272 -2.39 11.97 15.42
CA GLU A 272 -3.11 13.22 15.62
C GLU A 272 -3.65 13.75 14.29
N CYS A 273 -4.87 14.32 14.35
CA CYS A 273 -5.54 14.92 13.21
C CYS A 273 -6.56 15.95 13.69
N HIS A 274 -7.31 16.56 12.78
CA HIS A 274 -8.39 17.47 13.14
C HIS A 274 -9.73 16.78 13.00
N ALA A 275 -10.61 16.97 13.99
CA ALA A 275 -11.98 16.48 13.92
C ALA A 275 -12.78 17.27 12.88
N GLU A 276 -13.52 16.57 12.03
CA GLU A 276 -14.59 17.11 11.20
C GLU A 276 -15.90 16.52 11.68
N VAL A 277 -16.66 17.31 12.43
CA VAL A 277 -17.91 16.86 13.04
C VAL A 277 -19.05 17.02 12.06
N SER A 278 -19.57 15.90 11.54
CA SER A 278 -20.57 15.91 10.49
C SER A 278 -21.41 14.63 10.46
N THR A 279 -22.64 14.72 9.98
CA THR A 279 -23.54 13.56 9.76
C THR A 279 -23.15 12.69 8.56
N ARG A 280 -22.03 12.96 7.88
CA ARG A 280 -21.46 12.07 6.87
C ARG A 280 -20.95 10.78 7.49
N ALA A 281 -20.36 10.85 8.69
CA ALA A 281 -20.06 9.68 9.49
C ALA A 281 -21.33 9.14 10.18
N ARG A 282 -21.43 7.83 10.35
CA ARG A 282 -22.50 7.21 11.14
C ARG A 282 -22.11 7.17 12.63
N PRO A 283 -23.06 7.21 13.55
CA PRO A 283 -22.79 6.98 14.96
C PRO A 283 -22.00 5.68 15.17
N GLY A 284 -20.95 5.73 15.99
CA GLY A 284 -20.07 4.60 16.26
C GLY A 284 -19.02 4.32 15.17
N VAL A 285 -18.95 5.13 14.10
CA VAL A 285 -17.98 5.00 13.01
C VAL A 285 -17.23 6.30 12.80
N VAL A 286 -15.93 6.23 12.63
CA VAL A 286 -15.08 7.37 12.28
C VAL A 286 -14.31 7.10 10.99
N ASN A 287 -14.10 8.14 10.18
CA ASN A 287 -13.38 8.05 8.92
C ASN A 287 -12.05 8.79 9.03
N GLY A 288 -10.95 8.04 9.19
CA GLY A 288 -9.60 8.59 9.17
C GLY A 288 -9.13 8.80 7.74
N LEU A 289 -9.33 9.99 7.17
CA LEU A 289 -8.99 10.28 5.78
C LEU A 289 -7.47 10.24 5.58
N GLY A 290 -7.00 9.28 4.86
CA GLY A 290 -5.57 9.00 4.67
C GLY A 290 -5.17 8.85 3.21
N ILE A 291 -3.91 8.59 2.87
CA ILE A 291 -2.77 8.39 3.77
C ILE A 291 -1.86 9.60 3.66
N TRP A 292 -1.73 10.36 4.72
CA TRP A 292 -0.72 11.41 4.81
C TRP A 292 0.65 10.76 5.04
N TRP A 293 1.70 11.33 4.44
CA TRP A 293 3.05 10.94 4.83
C TRP A 293 3.28 11.29 6.30
N ARG A 294 3.97 10.42 7.02
CA ARG A 294 4.24 10.63 8.47
C ARG A 294 4.88 11.98 8.74
N LYS A 295 5.90 12.35 7.95
CA LYS A 295 6.61 13.66 8.05
C LYS A 295 5.72 14.86 7.71
N LEU A 296 4.53 14.67 7.19
CA LEU A 296 3.52 15.69 6.91
C LEU A 296 2.31 15.60 7.85
N GLY A 297 2.27 14.61 8.72
CA GLY A 297 1.32 14.48 9.82
C GLY A 297 1.63 15.44 10.97
N LEU A 298 0.65 15.66 11.86
CA LEU A 298 0.81 16.64 12.95
C LEU A 298 1.91 16.26 13.95
N ASN A 299 2.02 14.98 14.28
CA ASN A 299 2.96 14.45 15.27
C ASN A 299 3.92 13.40 14.66
N GLY A 300 4.16 13.43 13.36
CA GLY A 300 5.04 12.48 12.69
C GLY A 300 4.46 11.06 12.55
N THR A 301 3.14 10.92 12.68
CA THR A 301 2.40 9.65 12.55
C THR A 301 1.27 9.78 11.54
N ASN A 302 0.64 8.67 11.18
CA ASN A 302 -0.54 8.66 10.32
C ASN A 302 -1.52 7.55 10.76
N VAL A 303 -2.63 7.43 10.05
CA VAL A 303 -3.71 6.48 10.36
C VAL A 303 -3.25 5.02 10.46
N ASN A 304 -2.18 4.63 9.78
CA ASN A 304 -1.65 3.26 9.81
C ASN A 304 -0.90 2.89 11.09
N GLU A 305 -0.69 3.84 12.01
CA GLU A 305 -0.31 3.49 13.39
C GLU A 305 -1.32 2.56 14.05
N LEU A 306 -2.59 2.65 13.63
CA LEU A 306 -3.72 1.99 14.27
C LEU A 306 -4.19 0.73 13.56
N THR A 307 -3.83 0.55 12.28
CA THR A 307 -4.32 -0.56 11.47
C THR A 307 -3.61 -1.87 11.80
N SER A 308 -4.30 -2.98 11.58
CA SER A 308 -3.85 -4.31 11.99
C SER A 308 -3.02 -5.02 10.93
N GLN A 309 -2.02 -5.80 11.34
CA GLN A 309 -1.30 -6.75 10.48
C GLN A 309 -2.05 -8.09 10.30
N ALA A 310 -3.29 -8.21 10.80
CA ALA A 310 -4.11 -9.38 10.57
C ALA A 310 -4.40 -9.54 9.06
N LEU A 311 -4.44 -10.77 8.62
CA LEU A 311 -4.64 -11.10 7.23
C LEU A 311 -6.06 -11.57 6.95
N THR A 312 -6.60 -11.23 5.78
CA THR A 312 -7.82 -11.87 5.30
C THR A 312 -7.60 -13.37 5.07
N ASP A 313 -8.67 -14.14 5.14
CA ASP A 313 -8.65 -15.61 5.11
C ASP A 313 -8.12 -16.21 3.79
N LEU A 314 -8.63 -15.76 2.65
CA LEU A 314 -8.27 -16.29 1.33
C LEU A 314 -7.10 -15.56 0.69
N GLY A 315 -7.22 -14.24 0.57
CA GLY A 315 -6.26 -13.42 -0.15
C GLY A 315 -5.02 -13.07 0.67
N ARG A 316 -5.06 -13.29 1.99
CA ARG A 316 -3.99 -12.88 2.93
C ARG A 316 -3.60 -11.42 2.73
N ALA A 317 -4.61 -10.58 2.43
CA ALA A 317 -4.52 -9.16 2.23
C ALA A 317 -4.66 -8.41 3.58
N PRO A 318 -4.35 -7.11 3.65
CA PRO A 318 -4.53 -6.33 4.86
C PRO A 318 -6.00 -6.09 5.20
N THR A 319 -6.27 -5.94 6.49
CA THR A 319 -7.59 -5.68 7.05
C THR A 319 -7.70 -4.23 7.56
N PHE A 320 -7.33 -3.27 6.73
CA PHE A 320 -7.25 -1.84 7.12
C PHE A 320 -8.52 -1.26 7.74
N TYR A 321 -9.70 -1.76 7.31
CA TYR A 321 -10.98 -1.25 7.78
C TYR A 321 -11.52 -2.03 8.98
N ASP A 322 -10.81 -3.05 9.43
CA ASP A 322 -11.11 -3.82 10.64
C ASP A 322 -10.32 -3.24 11.81
N CYS A 323 -10.66 -2.02 12.22
CA CYS A 323 -9.88 -1.27 13.19
C CYS A 323 -10.81 -0.63 14.22
N LEU A 324 -10.60 -0.93 15.51
CA LEU A 324 -11.29 -0.28 16.61
C LEU A 324 -10.38 0.75 17.27
N VAL A 325 -10.98 1.91 17.62
CA VAL A 325 -10.26 3.06 18.16
C VAL A 325 -11.06 3.78 19.25
N GLU A 326 -10.36 4.61 20.01
CA GLU A 326 -10.91 5.68 20.82
C GLU A 326 -10.35 7.02 20.33
N VAL A 327 -11.11 8.10 20.54
CA VAL A 327 -10.77 9.46 20.13
C VAL A 327 -10.84 10.39 21.33
N GLN A 328 -9.80 11.18 21.53
CA GLN A 328 -9.69 12.14 22.64
C GLN A 328 -9.30 13.52 22.10
N ALA A 329 -9.89 14.57 22.64
CA ALA A 329 -9.42 15.93 22.38
C ALA A 329 -7.97 16.09 22.86
N CYS A 330 -7.09 16.66 22.06
CA CYS A 330 -5.80 17.12 22.53
C CYS A 330 -5.98 18.39 23.36
N GLU A 331 -5.29 18.47 24.50
CA GLU A 331 -5.25 19.74 25.26
C GLU A 331 -4.66 20.82 24.34
N ALA A 332 -5.31 21.99 24.30
CA ALA A 332 -4.74 23.13 23.61
C ALA A 332 -3.37 23.42 24.25
N ALA A 333 -2.31 23.37 23.46
CA ALA A 333 -1.01 23.81 23.93
C ALA A 333 -1.19 25.22 24.56
N ALA A 334 -0.91 25.32 25.86
CA ALA A 334 -0.98 26.60 26.54
C ALA A 334 -0.13 27.61 25.73
N ALA A 335 -0.78 28.65 25.20
CA ALA A 335 -0.08 29.70 24.50
C ALA A 335 0.97 30.24 25.45
N THR A 336 2.24 29.95 25.20
CA THR A 336 3.33 30.56 25.90
C THR A 336 3.29 32.05 25.47
N GLU A 337 2.68 32.89 26.30
CA GLU A 337 2.78 34.35 26.15
C GLU A 337 4.27 34.68 26.14
N VAL A 338 4.78 34.95 24.95
CA VAL A 338 6.07 35.62 24.79
C VAL A 338 5.82 37.07 25.23
N THR A 339 6.05 37.32 26.50
CA THR A 339 6.14 38.67 27.03
C THR A 339 7.34 39.34 26.35
N THR A 340 7.06 40.28 25.48
CA THR A 340 8.02 41.18 24.82
C THR A 340 8.81 41.99 25.84
#